data_a545eb5847e9c2c3deb4cb3c747bd138
#
_entry.id   a545eb5847e9c2c3deb4cb3c747bd138
#
_cell.length_a   1.000
_cell.length_b   1.000
_cell.length_c   1.000
_cell.angle_alpha   90.00
_cell.angle_beta   90.00
_cell.angle_gamma   90.00
#
_symmetry.space_group_name_H-M   'P 1'
#
loop_
_entity.id
_entity.type
_entity.pdbx_description
1 polymer ?
#
loop_
_entity_poly.entity_id
_entity_poly.type
_entity_poly.pdbx_seq_one_letter_code
_entity_poly.pdbx_strand_id
1 'polypeptide(L)'
;VRVPKANTGPFKVPGTLADEKVLFLSDILPTAYQAVTNTGIGQGSSIAIYGAGPVGLLSAAVARMLGADKIFMVDHHPYRLAYAQQTYGVIPINFDEDDDPADTIIRQTPGMRGVDGVVDAVGFEAKGSTTETVLATLKLEGSSGKALRQCIAAVRRGGVVSVPGVYSGFIHGFLFGDAFDKGLTFKMGQTHVQRFLPELLDCIETGRLSPEAIISHRMSLEQAAEGYKIF
;
A
#
# COMPACT_ATOMS: atom_id res chain seq x y z
N VAL A 1 0.45 31.08 5.55
CA VAL A 1 -0.46 30.20 4.79
C VAL A 1 -1.89 30.46 5.23
N ARG A 2 -2.83 30.56 4.28
CA ARG A 2 -4.26 30.70 4.58
C ARG A 2 -4.89 29.29 4.67
N VAL A 3 -5.43 28.94 5.85
CA VAL A 3 -6.07 27.65 6.08
C VAL A 3 -7.58 27.85 6.29
N PRO A 4 -8.43 27.58 5.29
CA PRO A 4 -9.87 27.62 5.45
C PRO A 4 -10.32 26.54 6.43
N LYS A 5 -11.40 26.82 7.20
CA LYS A 5 -11.97 25.87 8.19
C LYS A 5 -10.95 25.33 9.18
N ALA A 6 -10.05 26.19 9.66
CA ALA A 6 -8.96 25.81 10.57
C ALA A 6 -9.43 25.23 11.92
N ASN A 7 -10.69 25.38 12.26
CA ASN A 7 -11.31 24.78 13.44
C ASN A 7 -11.68 23.29 13.27
N THR A 8 -11.61 22.75 12.04
CA THR A 8 -11.96 21.35 11.74
C THR A 8 -10.86 20.60 11.00
N GLY A 9 -9.99 21.27 10.26
CA GLY A 9 -8.92 20.66 9.47
C GLY A 9 -7.67 20.30 10.26
N PRO A 10 -7.01 21.28 10.89
CA PRO A 10 -5.78 21.05 11.61
C PRO A 10 -5.95 20.15 12.84
N PHE A 11 -4.98 19.27 13.04
CA PHE A 11 -4.88 18.41 14.21
C PHE A 11 -3.62 18.80 15.00
N LYS A 12 -3.76 19.02 16.30
CA LYS A 12 -2.64 19.42 17.15
C LYS A 12 -1.81 18.20 17.53
N VAL A 13 -0.52 18.25 17.23
CA VAL A 13 0.46 17.24 17.66
C VAL A 13 1.25 17.75 18.89
N PRO A 14 1.72 16.86 19.79
CA PRO A 14 2.58 17.25 20.90
C PRO A 14 3.90 17.84 20.42
N GLY A 15 4.33 18.94 21.02
CA GLY A 15 5.62 19.59 20.69
C GLY A 15 6.85 18.79 21.14
N THR A 16 6.67 17.66 21.80
CA THR A 16 7.74 16.73 22.21
C THR A 16 8.15 15.77 21.12
N LEU A 17 7.35 15.62 20.06
CA LEU A 17 7.66 14.77 18.93
C LEU A 17 8.43 15.56 17.85
N ALA A 18 9.44 14.93 17.28
CA ALA A 18 10.13 15.51 16.11
C ALA A 18 9.19 15.55 14.91
N ASP A 19 9.32 16.59 14.07
CA ASP A 19 8.47 16.80 12.90
C ASP A 19 8.49 15.60 11.95
N GLU A 20 9.63 14.94 11.78
CA GLU A 20 9.77 13.76 10.93
C GLU A 20 8.87 12.59 11.37
N LYS A 21 8.63 12.42 12.67
CA LYS A 21 7.77 11.35 13.20
C LYS A 21 6.30 11.57 12.87
N VAL A 22 5.89 12.83 12.74
CA VAL A 22 4.47 13.19 12.53
C VAL A 22 4.17 13.63 11.11
N LEU A 23 5.19 13.80 10.26
CA LEU A 23 5.06 14.28 8.88
C LEU A 23 4.03 13.47 8.07
N PHE A 24 4.04 12.15 8.21
CA PHE A 24 3.20 11.25 7.42
C PHE A 24 1.78 11.06 7.99
N LEU A 25 1.47 11.65 9.15
CA LEU A 25 0.11 11.63 9.72
C LEU A 25 -0.90 12.38 8.86
N SER A 26 -0.43 13.30 8.01
CA SER A 26 -1.32 14.11 7.17
C SER A 26 -2.00 13.32 6.05
N ASP A 27 -1.43 12.16 5.62
CA ASP A 27 -1.95 11.39 4.49
C ASP A 27 -1.51 9.92 4.52
N ILE A 28 -0.23 9.64 4.13
CA ILE A 28 0.17 8.28 3.75
C ILE A 28 0.18 7.27 4.90
N LEU A 29 0.42 7.70 6.14
CA LEU A 29 0.34 6.78 7.29
C LEU A 29 -1.11 6.38 7.59
N PRO A 30 -2.09 7.30 7.69
CA PRO A 30 -3.50 6.93 7.79
C PRO A 30 -3.98 6.11 6.59
N THR A 31 -3.48 6.39 5.38
CA THR A 31 -3.81 5.63 4.17
C THR A 31 -3.34 4.18 4.28
N ALA A 32 -2.10 3.97 4.68
CA ALA A 32 -1.55 2.63 4.92
C ALA A 32 -2.31 1.90 6.05
N TYR A 33 -2.63 2.62 7.12
CA TYR A 33 -3.37 2.07 8.25
C TYR A 33 -4.78 1.64 7.86
N GLN A 34 -5.53 2.50 7.16
CA GLN A 34 -6.85 2.15 6.63
C GLN A 34 -6.76 0.96 5.67
N ALA A 35 -5.76 0.97 4.78
CA ALA A 35 -5.59 -0.11 3.80
C ALA A 35 -5.44 -1.47 4.47
N VAL A 36 -4.59 -1.56 5.49
CA VAL A 36 -4.35 -2.82 6.21
C VAL A 36 -5.52 -3.21 7.09
N THR A 37 -6.07 -2.28 7.88
CA THR A 37 -7.23 -2.56 8.76
C THR A 37 -8.48 -2.93 7.97
N ASN A 38 -8.65 -2.42 6.76
CA ASN A 38 -9.71 -2.83 5.85
C ASN A 38 -9.68 -4.33 5.54
N THR A 39 -8.50 -4.96 5.49
CA THR A 39 -8.37 -6.39 5.21
C THR A 39 -8.85 -7.28 6.37
N GLY A 40 -8.94 -6.72 7.57
CA GLY A 40 -9.32 -7.46 8.78
C GLY A 40 -8.25 -8.43 9.27
N ILE A 41 -7.00 -8.30 8.82
CA ILE A 41 -5.90 -9.13 9.32
C ILE A 41 -5.59 -8.84 10.78
N GLY A 42 -5.01 -9.83 11.46
CA GLY A 42 -4.54 -9.75 12.85
C GLY A 42 -3.45 -10.77 13.10
N GLN A 43 -3.31 -11.15 14.36
CA GLN A 43 -2.29 -12.11 14.79
C GLN A 43 -2.34 -13.42 13.99
N GLY A 44 -1.20 -13.79 13.39
CA GLY A 44 -1.04 -15.03 12.62
C GLY A 44 -1.61 -14.98 11.20
N SER A 45 -2.20 -13.86 10.77
CA SER A 45 -2.71 -13.70 9.39
C SER A 45 -1.59 -13.52 8.39
N SER A 46 -1.92 -13.77 7.11
CA SER A 46 -1.05 -13.48 5.97
C SER A 46 -1.63 -12.35 5.11
N ILE A 47 -0.75 -11.50 4.59
CA ILE A 47 -1.12 -10.38 3.72
C ILE A 47 -0.15 -10.24 2.55
N ALA A 48 -0.65 -9.83 1.38
CA ALA A 48 0.18 -9.41 0.27
C ALA A 48 -0.04 -7.92 -0.01
N ILE A 49 1.05 -7.20 -0.25
CA ILE A 49 1.07 -5.77 -0.54
C ILE A 49 1.71 -5.60 -1.91
N TYR A 50 0.95 -5.05 -2.85
CA TYR A 50 1.43 -4.72 -4.18
C TYR A 50 1.84 -3.25 -4.22
N GLY A 51 3.11 -3.01 -4.55
CA GLY A 51 3.79 -1.72 -4.50
C GLY A 51 4.63 -1.54 -3.23
N ALA A 52 5.93 -1.29 -3.40
CA ALA A 52 6.89 -0.96 -2.34
C ALA A 52 7.21 0.55 -2.29
N GLY A 53 6.26 1.38 -2.68
CA GLY A 53 6.29 2.83 -2.47
C GLY A 53 6.02 3.20 -1.00
N PRO A 54 5.96 4.51 -0.67
CA PRO A 54 5.75 4.96 0.70
C PRO A 54 4.51 4.36 1.40
N VAL A 55 3.38 4.28 0.69
CA VAL A 55 2.15 3.66 1.23
C VAL A 55 2.33 2.16 1.47
N GLY A 56 2.96 1.44 0.52
CA GLY A 56 3.22 0.02 0.65
C GLY A 56 4.16 -0.30 1.81
N LEU A 57 5.24 0.47 1.97
CA LEU A 57 6.19 0.31 3.08
C LEU A 57 5.53 0.56 4.45
N LEU A 58 4.73 1.62 4.56
CA LEU A 58 3.96 1.88 5.78
C LEU A 58 2.89 0.82 6.02
N SER A 59 2.29 0.27 4.95
CA SER A 59 1.36 -0.87 5.08
C SER A 59 2.06 -2.11 5.66
N ALA A 60 3.31 -2.38 5.27
CA ALA A 60 4.09 -3.46 5.86
C ALA A 60 4.37 -3.23 7.35
N ALA A 61 4.73 -1.99 7.73
CA ALA A 61 4.90 -1.61 9.14
C ALA A 61 3.63 -1.83 9.96
N VAL A 62 2.49 -1.39 9.44
CA VAL A 62 1.17 -1.57 10.09
C VAL A 62 0.80 -3.04 10.18
N ALA A 63 0.97 -3.82 9.11
CA ALA A 63 0.69 -5.25 9.11
C ALA A 63 1.51 -5.99 10.17
N ARG A 64 2.80 -5.64 10.31
CA ARG A 64 3.68 -6.18 11.35
C ARG A 64 3.18 -5.80 12.74
N MET A 65 2.83 -4.53 12.95
CA MET A 65 2.27 -4.04 14.23
C MET A 65 0.99 -4.79 14.63
N LEU A 66 0.13 -5.12 13.65
CA LEU A 66 -1.11 -5.88 13.88
C LEU A 66 -0.88 -7.38 14.06
N GLY A 67 0.35 -7.87 13.93
CA GLY A 67 0.72 -9.25 14.20
C GLY A 67 0.59 -10.19 12.99
N ALA A 68 0.63 -9.66 11.78
CA ALA A 68 0.70 -10.52 10.59
C ALA A 68 1.93 -11.43 10.64
N ASP A 69 1.74 -12.71 10.38
CA ASP A 69 2.81 -13.72 10.35
C ASP A 69 3.62 -13.62 9.06
N LYS A 70 2.93 -13.65 7.91
CA LYS A 70 3.54 -13.52 6.59
C LYS A 70 3.08 -12.25 5.89
N ILE A 71 4.05 -11.44 5.49
CA ILE A 71 3.83 -10.22 4.72
C ILE A 71 4.59 -10.36 3.41
N PHE A 72 3.89 -10.55 2.29
CA PHE A 72 4.47 -10.55 0.96
C PHE A 72 4.46 -9.12 0.42
N MET A 73 5.54 -8.73 -0.28
CA MET A 73 5.63 -7.43 -0.94
C MET A 73 6.07 -7.60 -2.39
N VAL A 74 5.25 -7.11 -3.31
CA VAL A 74 5.45 -7.25 -4.76
C VAL A 74 5.79 -5.89 -5.35
N ASP A 75 6.95 -5.76 -5.99
CA ASP A 75 7.42 -4.56 -6.70
C ASP A 75 8.42 -4.97 -7.77
N HIS A 76 8.94 -4.02 -8.56
CA HIS A 76 9.98 -4.25 -9.54
C HIS A 76 11.32 -3.56 -9.18
N HIS A 77 11.34 -2.75 -8.14
CA HIS A 77 12.56 -2.06 -7.70
C HIS A 77 13.31 -2.90 -6.66
N PRO A 78 14.45 -3.54 -7.00
CA PRO A 78 15.18 -4.42 -6.07
C PRO A 78 15.57 -3.72 -4.78
N TYR A 79 15.98 -2.43 -4.86
CA TYR A 79 16.38 -1.68 -3.68
C TYR A 79 15.23 -1.43 -2.69
N ARG A 80 13.98 -1.22 -3.19
CA ARG A 80 12.78 -1.04 -2.35
C ARG A 80 12.40 -2.35 -1.67
N LEU A 81 12.46 -3.44 -2.40
CA LEU A 81 12.19 -4.78 -1.89
C LEU A 81 13.22 -5.18 -0.83
N ALA A 82 14.51 -4.94 -1.07
CA ALA A 82 15.57 -5.19 -0.11
C ALA A 82 15.40 -4.37 1.17
N TYR A 83 15.06 -3.09 1.02
CA TYR A 83 14.76 -2.22 2.16
C TYR A 83 13.56 -2.71 2.98
N ALA A 84 12.46 -3.08 2.32
CA ALA A 84 11.28 -3.61 2.97
C ALA A 84 11.56 -4.92 3.71
N GLN A 85 12.35 -5.81 3.11
CA GLN A 85 12.77 -7.06 3.74
C GLN A 85 13.60 -6.79 5.00
N GLN A 86 14.61 -5.93 4.90
CA GLN A 86 15.49 -5.61 6.01
C GLN A 86 14.75 -4.92 7.17
N THR A 87 13.85 -3.99 6.85
CA THR A 87 13.21 -3.12 7.84
C THR A 87 11.98 -3.76 8.46
N TYR A 88 11.15 -4.44 7.65
CA TYR A 88 9.86 -4.95 8.08
C TYR A 88 9.75 -6.48 8.03
N GLY A 89 10.79 -7.18 7.58
CA GLY A 89 10.81 -8.64 7.49
C GLY A 89 9.77 -9.18 6.49
N VAL A 90 9.53 -8.46 5.40
CA VAL A 90 8.63 -8.93 4.34
C VAL A 90 9.28 -10.03 3.50
N ILE A 91 8.47 -10.81 2.82
CA ILE A 91 8.90 -11.74 1.77
C ILE A 91 8.82 -10.98 0.45
N PRO A 92 9.96 -10.58 -0.14
CA PRO A 92 9.98 -9.79 -1.36
C PRO A 92 9.71 -10.65 -2.58
N ILE A 93 8.99 -10.11 -3.56
CA ILE A 93 8.75 -10.71 -4.87
C ILE A 93 8.96 -9.65 -5.93
N ASN A 94 9.95 -9.86 -6.80
CA ASN A 94 10.21 -8.99 -7.93
C ASN A 94 9.43 -9.49 -9.15
N PHE A 95 8.44 -8.74 -9.60
CA PHE A 95 7.60 -9.16 -10.73
C PHE A 95 8.28 -9.03 -12.11
N ASP A 96 9.48 -8.42 -12.19
CA ASP A 96 10.30 -8.48 -13.40
C ASP A 96 11.11 -9.81 -13.48
N GLU A 97 11.19 -10.56 -12.38
CA GLU A 97 11.89 -11.85 -12.25
C GLU A 97 10.91 -13.02 -12.01
N ASP A 98 9.66 -12.75 -11.70
CA ASP A 98 8.60 -13.72 -11.42
C ASP A 98 7.39 -13.46 -12.32
N ASP A 99 7.14 -14.37 -13.24
CA ASP A 99 6.06 -14.25 -14.22
C ASP A 99 4.66 -14.30 -13.58
N ASP A 100 4.52 -14.99 -12.42
CA ASP A 100 3.26 -15.09 -11.69
C ASP A 100 3.45 -14.91 -10.17
N PRO A 101 3.61 -13.66 -9.70
CA PRO A 101 3.70 -13.34 -8.28
C PRO A 101 2.55 -13.89 -7.43
N ALA A 102 1.34 -13.98 -7.99
CA ALA A 102 0.20 -14.50 -7.25
C ALA A 102 0.33 -15.99 -6.97
N ASP A 103 0.78 -16.79 -7.94
CA ASP A 103 1.03 -18.23 -7.76
C ASP A 103 2.17 -18.45 -6.75
N THR A 104 3.25 -17.67 -6.83
CA THR A 104 4.36 -17.71 -5.86
C THR A 104 3.88 -17.41 -4.44
N ILE A 105 2.98 -16.44 -4.25
CA ILE A 105 2.36 -16.15 -2.95
C ILE A 105 1.52 -17.34 -2.48
N ILE A 106 0.63 -17.84 -3.34
CA ILE A 106 -0.28 -18.95 -3.03
C ILE A 106 0.49 -20.18 -2.54
N ARG A 107 1.55 -20.57 -3.23
CA ARG A 107 2.40 -21.72 -2.86
C ARG A 107 3.05 -21.60 -1.50
N GLN A 108 3.29 -20.37 -1.03
CA GLN A 108 3.90 -20.11 0.27
C GLN A 108 2.89 -19.95 1.41
N THR A 109 1.59 -20.08 1.12
CA THR A 109 0.54 -20.04 2.15
C THR A 109 0.12 -21.45 2.59
N PRO A 110 -0.36 -21.63 3.83
CA PRO A 110 -0.81 -22.94 4.29
C PRO A 110 -1.91 -23.52 3.40
N GLY A 111 -1.72 -24.76 2.91
CA GLY A 111 -2.65 -25.43 2.02
C GLY A 111 -2.82 -24.76 0.66
N MET A 112 -1.88 -23.94 0.24
CA MET A 112 -1.91 -23.19 -1.03
C MET A 112 -3.24 -22.45 -1.28
N ARG A 113 -3.80 -21.87 -0.23
CA ARG A 113 -5.13 -21.22 -0.30
C ARG A 113 -5.09 -19.74 -0.70
N GLY A 114 -3.92 -19.10 -0.68
CA GLY A 114 -3.73 -17.68 -0.82
C GLY A 114 -3.73 -16.94 0.53
N VAL A 115 -3.45 -15.64 0.49
CA VAL A 115 -3.35 -14.79 1.68
C VAL A 115 -4.73 -14.36 2.20
N ASP A 116 -4.81 -14.01 3.49
CA ASP A 116 -6.06 -13.59 4.13
C ASP A 116 -6.56 -12.24 3.63
N GLY A 117 -5.64 -11.33 3.34
CA GLY A 117 -5.93 -10.01 2.78
C GLY A 117 -4.88 -9.56 1.78
N VAL A 118 -5.25 -8.66 0.89
CA VAL A 118 -4.34 -8.01 -0.05
C VAL A 118 -4.54 -6.50 -0.05
N VAL A 119 -3.46 -5.78 -0.29
CA VAL A 119 -3.44 -4.32 -0.46
C VAL A 119 -2.88 -3.98 -1.84
N ASP A 120 -3.67 -3.27 -2.65
CA ASP A 120 -3.21 -2.66 -3.89
C ASP A 120 -2.79 -1.21 -3.64
N ALA A 121 -1.50 -1.01 -3.40
CA ALA A 121 -0.89 0.31 -3.18
C ALA A 121 -0.26 0.90 -4.45
N VAL A 122 -0.60 0.39 -5.63
CA VAL A 122 -0.07 0.84 -6.93
C VAL A 122 -1.08 1.73 -7.65
N GLY A 123 -2.33 1.28 -7.80
CA GLY A 123 -3.34 2.03 -8.53
C GLY A 123 -3.01 2.17 -10.02
N PHE A 124 -3.28 3.36 -10.57
CA PHE A 124 -3.08 3.66 -12.01
C PHE A 124 -1.60 3.69 -12.43
N GLU A 125 -0.66 3.73 -11.51
CA GLU A 125 0.79 3.72 -11.80
C GLU A 125 1.30 2.32 -12.18
N ALA A 126 0.46 1.30 -12.14
CA ALA A 126 0.83 -0.05 -12.55
C ALA A 126 1.31 -0.05 -14.01
N LYS A 127 2.49 -0.67 -14.25
CA LYS A 127 2.96 -0.93 -15.62
C LYS A 127 1.91 -1.77 -16.35
N GLY A 128 1.26 -1.18 -17.37
CA GLY A 128 0.24 -1.84 -18.16
C GLY A 128 0.80 -2.92 -19.08
N SER A 129 -0.08 -3.78 -19.60
CA SER A 129 0.21 -4.62 -20.73
C SER A 129 0.46 -3.76 -21.98
N THR A 130 1.06 -4.35 -23.03
CA THR A 130 1.29 -3.64 -24.32
C THR A 130 -0.01 -3.03 -24.86
N THR A 131 -1.13 -3.72 -24.71
CA THR A 131 -2.46 -3.26 -25.13
C THR A 131 -2.94 -2.06 -24.30
N GLU A 132 -2.75 -2.11 -22.98
CA GLU A 132 -3.12 -1.02 -22.06
C GLU A 132 -2.25 0.22 -22.31
N THR A 133 -0.96 0.04 -22.62
CA THR A 133 -0.05 1.13 -22.99
C THR A 133 -0.49 1.80 -24.30
N VAL A 134 -0.91 1.01 -25.31
CA VAL A 134 -1.44 1.54 -26.59
C VAL A 134 -2.74 2.32 -26.35
N LEU A 135 -3.65 1.81 -25.54
CA LEU A 135 -4.91 2.47 -25.19
C LEU A 135 -4.67 3.79 -24.42
N ALA A 136 -3.73 3.81 -23.50
CA ALA A 136 -3.33 5.02 -22.77
C ALA A 136 -2.69 6.05 -23.72
N THR A 137 -1.86 5.62 -24.67
CA THR A 137 -1.24 6.49 -25.69
C THR A 137 -2.29 7.09 -26.62
N LEU A 138 -3.37 6.36 -26.89
CA LEU A 138 -4.50 6.85 -27.70
C LEU A 138 -5.47 7.73 -26.90
N LYS A 139 -5.17 8.09 -25.64
CA LYS A 139 -6.03 8.85 -24.71
C LYS A 139 -7.42 8.22 -24.53
N LEU A 140 -7.54 6.93 -24.72
CA LEU A 140 -8.68 6.14 -24.30
C LEU A 140 -8.48 5.86 -22.82
N GLU A 141 -9.03 6.71 -21.96
CA GLU A 141 -8.84 6.73 -20.52
C GLU A 141 -9.12 5.36 -19.89
N GLY A 142 -8.09 4.75 -19.32
CA GLY A 142 -8.21 3.52 -18.54
C GLY A 142 -6.95 3.31 -17.70
N SER A 143 -7.14 2.91 -16.45
CA SER A 143 -6.05 2.53 -15.56
C SER A 143 -5.61 1.08 -15.81
N SER A 144 -4.30 0.79 -15.72
CA SER A 144 -3.84 -0.60 -15.78
C SER A 144 -4.36 -1.38 -14.57
N GLY A 145 -5.11 -2.44 -14.83
CA GLY A 145 -5.63 -3.34 -13.79
C GLY A 145 -4.68 -4.48 -13.43
N LYS A 146 -3.41 -4.46 -13.85
CA LYS A 146 -2.49 -5.60 -13.65
C LYS A 146 -2.30 -5.93 -12.18
N ALA A 147 -2.01 -4.93 -11.34
CA ALA A 147 -1.83 -5.13 -9.90
C ALA A 147 -3.13 -5.66 -9.25
N LEU A 148 -4.27 -5.08 -9.59
CA LEU A 148 -5.57 -5.51 -9.06
C LEU A 148 -5.93 -6.95 -9.48
N ARG A 149 -5.62 -7.36 -10.72
CA ARG A 149 -5.79 -8.76 -11.16
C ARG A 149 -4.94 -9.72 -10.33
N GLN A 150 -3.69 -9.37 -10.07
CA GLN A 150 -2.81 -10.15 -9.20
C GLN A 150 -3.32 -10.22 -7.75
N CYS A 151 -3.85 -9.10 -7.22
CA CYS A 151 -4.50 -9.08 -5.90
C CYS A 151 -5.67 -10.07 -5.83
N ILE A 152 -6.55 -10.08 -6.85
CA ILE A 152 -7.69 -11.02 -6.93
C ILE A 152 -7.19 -12.48 -7.00
N ALA A 153 -6.11 -12.72 -7.74
CA ALA A 153 -5.52 -14.06 -7.85
C ALA A 153 -4.92 -14.54 -6.52
N ALA A 154 -4.11 -13.71 -5.85
CA ALA A 154 -3.35 -14.08 -4.66
C ALA A 154 -4.18 -14.25 -3.39
N VAL A 155 -5.33 -13.56 -3.28
CA VAL A 155 -6.18 -13.62 -2.09
C VAL A 155 -6.98 -14.93 -2.03
N ARG A 156 -7.14 -15.48 -0.83
CA ARG A 156 -7.94 -16.69 -0.61
C ARG A 156 -9.44 -16.47 -0.85
N ARG A 157 -10.19 -17.54 -0.95
CA ARG A 157 -11.67 -17.50 -0.93
C ARG A 157 -12.16 -16.83 0.36
N GLY A 158 -13.14 -15.96 0.23
CA GLY A 158 -13.69 -15.15 1.33
C GLY A 158 -12.74 -14.08 1.85
N GLY A 159 -11.62 -13.85 1.17
CA GLY A 159 -10.63 -12.84 1.57
C GLY A 159 -11.04 -11.40 1.18
N VAL A 160 -10.20 -10.44 1.57
CA VAL A 160 -10.47 -9.02 1.37
C VAL A 160 -9.39 -8.39 0.48
N VAL A 161 -9.86 -7.64 -0.51
CA VAL A 161 -9.02 -6.80 -1.38
C VAL A 161 -9.20 -5.36 -0.95
N SER A 162 -8.17 -4.75 -0.38
CA SER A 162 -8.13 -3.34 -0.02
C SER A 162 -7.39 -2.54 -1.08
N VAL A 163 -8.04 -1.49 -1.59
CA VAL A 163 -7.52 -0.70 -2.71
C VAL A 163 -7.39 0.77 -2.30
N PRO A 164 -6.29 1.17 -1.63
CA PRO A 164 -5.93 2.57 -1.44
C PRO A 164 -5.38 3.20 -2.72
N GLY A 165 -4.89 2.40 -3.66
CA GLY A 165 -4.41 2.84 -4.96
C GLY A 165 -5.50 3.58 -5.74
N VAL A 166 -5.12 4.68 -6.37
CA VAL A 166 -6.07 5.51 -7.14
C VAL A 166 -6.29 4.90 -8.52
N TYR A 167 -7.54 4.71 -8.86
CA TYR A 167 -7.99 4.34 -10.20
C TYR A 167 -8.93 5.39 -10.75
N SER A 168 -8.81 5.70 -12.04
CA SER A 168 -9.71 6.61 -12.74
C SER A 168 -10.31 5.94 -13.97
N GLY A 169 -11.53 6.30 -14.33
CA GLY A 169 -12.21 5.79 -15.53
C GLY A 169 -12.49 4.28 -15.47
N PHE A 170 -12.23 3.59 -16.57
CA PHE A 170 -12.48 2.16 -16.72
C PHE A 170 -11.25 1.33 -16.40
N ILE A 171 -11.44 0.18 -15.75
CA ILE A 171 -10.40 -0.83 -15.54
C ILE A 171 -10.64 -1.96 -16.56
N HIS A 172 -9.73 -2.11 -17.50
CA HIS A 172 -9.81 -3.18 -18.50
C HIS A 172 -9.42 -4.53 -17.89
N GLY A 173 -10.20 -5.58 -18.23
CA GLY A 173 -9.89 -6.94 -17.81
C GLY A 173 -10.02 -7.15 -16.29
N PHE A 174 -10.97 -6.49 -15.63
CA PHE A 174 -11.29 -6.78 -14.23
C PHE A 174 -11.84 -8.21 -14.10
N LEU A 175 -11.21 -9.02 -13.24
CA LEU A 175 -11.55 -10.43 -13.05
C LEU A 175 -12.80 -10.59 -12.14
N PHE A 176 -13.93 -10.06 -12.61
CA PHE A 176 -15.16 -10.08 -11.81
C PHE A 176 -15.67 -11.50 -11.55
N GLY A 177 -15.55 -12.40 -12.53
CA GLY A 177 -15.94 -13.80 -12.37
C GLY A 177 -15.15 -14.51 -11.28
N ASP A 178 -13.83 -14.31 -11.24
CA ASP A 178 -12.95 -14.89 -10.22
C ASP A 178 -13.23 -14.29 -8.85
N ALA A 179 -13.47 -12.98 -8.79
CA ALA A 179 -13.84 -12.30 -7.55
C ALA A 179 -15.18 -12.82 -7.00
N PHE A 180 -16.16 -13.05 -7.87
CA PHE A 180 -17.46 -13.63 -7.52
C PHE A 180 -17.31 -15.08 -7.03
N ASP A 181 -16.59 -15.93 -7.78
CA ASP A 181 -16.37 -17.33 -7.39
C ASP A 181 -15.64 -17.46 -6.05
N LYS A 182 -14.66 -16.60 -5.80
CA LYS A 182 -13.96 -16.55 -4.50
C LYS A 182 -14.76 -15.90 -3.37
N GLY A 183 -15.89 -15.23 -3.65
CA GLY A 183 -16.69 -14.50 -2.67
C GLY A 183 -15.89 -13.36 -2.00
N LEU A 184 -15.17 -12.57 -2.80
CA LEU A 184 -14.26 -11.53 -2.29
C LEU A 184 -15.02 -10.31 -1.79
N THR A 185 -14.45 -9.66 -0.77
CA THR A 185 -14.86 -8.32 -0.33
C THR A 185 -13.85 -7.30 -0.85
N PHE A 186 -14.35 -6.23 -1.48
CA PHE A 186 -13.54 -5.09 -1.88
C PHE A 186 -13.80 -3.91 -0.95
N LYS A 187 -12.73 -3.30 -0.44
CA LYS A 187 -12.78 -2.04 0.33
C LYS A 187 -11.84 -1.04 -0.32
N MET A 188 -12.40 0.07 -0.76
CA MET A 188 -11.68 1.10 -1.52
C MET A 188 -12.21 2.49 -1.19
N GLY A 189 -11.50 3.50 -1.65
CA GLY A 189 -11.90 4.90 -1.53
C GLY A 189 -10.88 5.74 -0.77
N GLN A 190 -11.16 7.05 -0.72
CA GLN A 190 -10.30 8.02 -0.04
C GLN A 190 -10.22 7.74 1.46
N THR A 191 -9.04 8.01 2.02
CA THR A 191 -8.77 7.73 3.43
C THR A 191 -9.47 8.72 4.35
N HIS A 192 -10.06 8.20 5.41
CA HIS A 192 -10.65 9.00 6.48
C HIS A 192 -9.56 9.42 7.48
N VAL A 193 -8.61 10.26 7.04
CA VAL A 193 -7.39 10.64 7.78
C VAL A 193 -7.69 11.02 9.23
N GLN A 194 -8.58 11.98 9.44
CA GLN A 194 -8.89 12.50 10.77
C GLN A 194 -9.41 11.45 11.76
N ARG A 195 -10.06 10.40 11.24
CA ARG A 195 -10.56 9.29 12.07
C ARG A 195 -9.44 8.53 12.76
N PHE A 196 -8.30 8.40 12.08
CA PHE A 196 -7.19 7.56 12.54
C PHE A 196 -6.10 8.35 13.28
N LEU A 197 -6.12 9.70 13.22
CA LEU A 197 -5.07 10.53 13.80
C LEU A 197 -4.81 10.27 15.28
N PRO A 198 -5.83 10.17 16.17
CA PRO A 198 -5.58 9.94 17.59
C PRO A 198 -4.88 8.60 17.87
N GLU A 199 -5.32 7.54 17.20
CA GLU A 199 -4.76 6.20 17.37
C GLU A 199 -3.34 6.11 16.80
N LEU A 200 -3.10 6.69 15.63
CA LEU A 200 -1.78 6.69 15.01
C LEU A 200 -0.78 7.54 15.77
N LEU A 201 -1.22 8.65 16.34
CA LEU A 201 -0.38 9.46 17.21
C LEU A 201 0.06 8.66 18.45
N ASP A 202 -0.86 7.96 19.11
CA ASP A 202 -0.53 7.06 20.22
C ASP A 202 0.45 5.95 19.80
N CYS A 203 0.28 5.38 18.60
CA CYS A 203 1.24 4.39 18.07
C CYS A 203 2.65 4.96 17.89
N ILE A 204 2.77 6.24 17.49
CA ILE A 204 4.06 6.92 17.35
C ILE A 204 4.64 7.25 18.72
N GLU A 205 3.86 7.82 19.63
CA GLU A 205 4.30 8.19 20.99
C GLU A 205 4.78 6.98 21.78
N THR A 206 4.12 5.85 21.63
CA THR A 206 4.47 4.59 22.32
C THR A 206 5.53 3.77 21.58
N GLY A 207 6.01 4.25 20.41
CA GLY A 207 7.04 3.56 19.62
C GLY A 207 6.55 2.29 18.91
N ARG A 208 5.23 2.07 18.82
CA ARG A 208 4.65 0.94 18.07
C ARG A 208 4.78 1.13 16.55
N LEU A 209 4.85 2.38 16.10
CA LEU A 209 5.13 2.75 14.71
C LEU A 209 6.22 3.81 14.66
N SER A 210 7.11 3.68 13.67
CA SER A 210 8.18 4.63 13.35
C SER A 210 8.08 5.00 11.86
N PRO A 211 7.12 5.89 11.51
CA PRO A 211 6.88 6.22 10.10
C PRO A 211 8.05 6.95 9.45
N GLU A 212 8.89 7.63 10.24
CA GLU A 212 10.12 8.29 9.77
C GLU A 212 11.12 7.32 9.12
N ALA A 213 10.98 6.02 9.34
CA ALA A 213 11.86 5.01 8.73
C ALA A 213 11.82 5.02 7.20
N ILE A 214 10.73 5.50 6.58
CA ILE A 214 10.64 5.58 5.11
C ILE A 214 11.36 6.81 4.51
N ILE A 215 11.90 7.72 5.33
CA ILE A 215 12.59 8.92 4.85
C ILE A 215 13.94 8.50 4.27
N SER A 216 14.07 8.58 2.95
CA SER A 216 15.31 8.25 2.24
C SER A 216 16.30 9.41 2.13
N HIS A 217 15.79 10.65 1.98
CA HIS A 217 16.61 11.84 1.76
C HIS A 217 16.16 13.00 2.63
N ARG A 218 17.13 13.74 3.17
CA ARG A 218 16.93 15.02 3.86
C ARG A 218 17.64 16.09 3.08
N MET A 219 16.90 17.08 2.62
CA MET A 219 17.38 18.11 1.71
C MET A 219 16.87 19.48 2.13
N SER A 220 17.62 20.55 1.81
CA SER A 220 17.13 21.92 1.97
C SER A 220 16.14 22.28 0.86
N LEU A 221 15.36 23.37 1.05
CA LEU A 221 14.42 23.84 0.02
C LEU A 221 15.15 24.27 -1.27
N GLU A 222 16.37 24.77 -1.16
CA GLU A 222 17.21 25.14 -2.31
C GLU A 222 17.56 23.92 -3.18
N GLN A 223 17.58 22.73 -2.60
CA GLN A 223 17.84 21.47 -3.28
C GLN A 223 16.58 20.79 -3.83
N ALA A 224 15.41 21.44 -3.77
CA ALA A 224 14.15 20.85 -4.21
C ALA A 224 14.19 20.34 -5.67
N ALA A 225 14.85 21.09 -6.58
CA ALA A 225 15.01 20.67 -7.97
C ALA A 225 15.79 19.35 -8.11
N GLU A 226 16.76 19.10 -7.24
CA GLU A 226 17.51 17.84 -7.20
C GLU A 226 16.64 16.72 -6.61
N GLY A 227 15.87 17.01 -5.57
CA GLY A 227 14.89 16.06 -5.01
C GLY A 227 13.91 15.54 -6.06
N TYR A 228 13.38 16.42 -6.91
CA TYR A 228 12.50 16.02 -8.02
C TYR A 228 13.19 15.19 -9.12
N LYS A 229 14.50 15.27 -9.27
CA LYS A 229 15.22 14.39 -10.21
C LYS A 229 15.50 13.01 -9.63
N ILE A 230 15.61 12.90 -8.30
CA ILE A 230 15.81 11.63 -7.61
C ILE A 230 14.49 10.84 -7.56
N PHE A 231 13.37 11.53 -7.43
CA PHE A 231 12.02 10.95 -7.44
C PHE A 231 11.63 10.48 -8.85
#